data_930ba7ca3a9d4635ee34818cef782925
#
_entry.id   930ba7ca3a9d4635ee34818cef782925
#
_cell.length_a   1.000
_cell.length_b   1.000
_cell.length_c   1.000
_cell.angle_alpha   90.00
_cell.angle_beta   90.00
_cell.angle_gamma   90.00
#
_symmetry.space_group_name_H-M   'P 1'
#
loop_
_entity.id
_entity.type
_entity.pdbx_description
1 polymer ?
#
loop_
_entity_poly.entity_id
_entity_poly.type
_entity_poly.pdbx_seq_one_letter_code
_entity_poly.pdbx_strand_id
1 'polypeptide(L)'
;MSDTLLTEKILTGENVLRAAIARIEWIFETFPSVCLSFSGGKDSTVLFHLVAEVARRRKRHFSVLFIDWEAQYRCTIEHIQKMREMYHDVTETFYWVALPLTTVNGVSQFQPEWICWEPRVTWVRQPPEEAITDMAYFPFYRYAMTFEEFVPAFSSWFAGNRCGVAVLTGVRADESLNRFMGLVSQRKLRYADDKPWTTASPEGFYYTMYPLYDWKTRDIWIYHTRTRAIYNPLYDLMYRAGVPLRNMRVCEPFGPEQRKGLWLYHVLEPETWARMCERVSGAASGALYANESGAYFALRKRISKPAHHTWRSYAMFLLDVMPERTAEHYRNKIAVYLRWYQTRGFPDEQENDLGSRDIPSWRRICKTLIKNDFWCRTLSFSPNKPRHYERYLQRMKERRKEWGIL
;
A
#
# COMPACT_ATOMS: atom_id res chain seq x y z
N MET A 1 11.77 -2.50 -36.64
CA MET A 1 11.18 -3.73 -36.05
C MET A 1 10.25 -3.30 -34.94
N SER A 2 8.94 -3.46 -35.11
CA SER A 2 7.93 -3.05 -34.12
C SER A 2 7.97 -4.03 -32.96
N ASP A 3 8.41 -3.56 -31.78
CA ASP A 3 8.21 -4.27 -30.53
C ASP A 3 6.70 -4.41 -30.29
N THR A 4 6.17 -5.52 -30.75
CA THR A 4 4.82 -5.95 -30.37
C THR A 4 4.89 -6.26 -28.87
N LEU A 5 4.39 -5.34 -28.06
CA LEU A 5 4.25 -5.55 -26.61
C LEU A 5 3.49 -6.85 -26.39
N LEU A 6 4.17 -7.87 -25.90
CA LEU A 6 3.56 -9.13 -25.47
C LEU A 6 2.59 -8.80 -24.33
N THR A 7 1.31 -8.70 -24.65
CA THR A 7 0.22 -8.47 -23.69
C THR A 7 -0.30 -9.79 -23.09
N GLU A 8 0.17 -10.91 -23.60
CA GLU A 8 -0.27 -12.25 -23.18
C GLU A 8 0.53 -12.78 -21.99
N LYS A 9 -0.14 -13.51 -21.12
CA LYS A 9 0.51 -14.26 -20.03
C LYS A 9 1.33 -15.39 -20.65
N ILE A 10 2.61 -15.38 -20.41
CA ILE A 10 3.49 -16.48 -20.80
C ILE A 10 3.43 -17.55 -19.72
N LEU A 11 2.93 -18.74 -20.09
CA LEU A 11 2.96 -19.92 -19.24
C LEU A 11 4.33 -20.58 -19.39
N THR A 12 5.14 -20.49 -18.34
CA THR A 12 6.50 -21.10 -18.33
C THR A 12 6.48 -22.61 -18.13
N GLY A 13 5.33 -23.19 -17.73
CA GLY A 13 5.22 -24.59 -17.33
C GLY A 13 5.85 -24.92 -15.98
N GLU A 14 6.44 -23.92 -15.30
CA GLU A 14 7.11 -24.09 -14.02
C GLU A 14 6.13 -23.93 -12.85
N ASN A 15 6.35 -24.72 -11.79
CA ASN A 15 5.58 -24.61 -10.56
C ASN A 15 5.99 -23.34 -9.79
N VAL A 16 5.01 -22.51 -9.40
CA VAL A 16 5.24 -21.22 -8.73
C VAL A 16 6.05 -21.34 -7.42
N LEU A 17 5.93 -22.46 -6.68
CA LEU A 17 6.72 -22.70 -5.48
C LEU A 17 8.22 -22.90 -5.84
N ARG A 18 8.51 -23.73 -6.84
CA ARG A 18 9.90 -23.95 -7.31
C ARG A 18 10.50 -22.65 -7.84
N ALA A 19 9.74 -21.90 -8.63
CA ALA A 19 10.14 -20.60 -9.15
C ALA A 19 10.44 -19.59 -8.03
N ALA A 20 9.60 -19.53 -6.99
CA ALA A 20 9.84 -18.66 -5.84
C ALA A 20 11.10 -19.06 -5.07
N ILE A 21 11.31 -20.35 -4.82
CA ILE A 21 12.53 -20.87 -4.17
C ILE A 21 13.76 -20.51 -4.99
N ALA A 22 13.75 -20.74 -6.30
CA ALA A 22 14.87 -20.42 -7.19
C ALA A 22 15.20 -18.91 -7.19
N ARG A 23 14.17 -18.04 -7.15
CA ARG A 23 14.33 -16.57 -7.00
C ARG A 23 15.01 -16.22 -5.67
N ILE A 24 14.57 -16.83 -4.56
CA ILE A 24 15.14 -16.58 -3.24
C ILE A 24 16.57 -17.10 -3.17
N GLU A 25 16.87 -18.27 -3.75
CA GLU A 25 18.23 -18.79 -3.84
C GLU A 25 19.15 -17.83 -4.60
N TRP A 26 18.69 -17.37 -5.77
CA TRP A 26 19.42 -16.38 -6.56
C TRP A 26 19.66 -15.08 -5.77
N ILE A 27 18.67 -14.62 -4.98
CA ILE A 27 18.82 -13.43 -4.14
C ILE A 27 19.96 -13.63 -3.12
N PHE A 28 19.98 -14.75 -2.41
CA PHE A 28 21.05 -15.04 -1.44
C PHE A 28 22.42 -15.26 -2.08
N GLU A 29 22.49 -15.68 -3.34
CA GLU A 29 23.73 -15.77 -4.11
C GLU A 29 24.24 -14.40 -4.54
N THR A 30 23.32 -13.53 -4.94
CA THR A 30 23.66 -12.24 -5.56
C THR A 30 23.90 -11.14 -4.54
N PHE A 31 23.15 -11.16 -3.43
CA PHE A 31 23.12 -10.06 -2.46
C PHE A 31 23.77 -10.48 -1.12
N PRO A 32 24.77 -9.72 -0.64
CA PRO A 32 25.38 -9.99 0.65
C PRO A 32 24.45 -9.76 1.83
N SER A 33 23.52 -8.82 1.71
CA SER A 33 22.55 -8.48 2.75
C SER A 33 21.12 -8.58 2.24
N VAL A 34 20.27 -9.25 3.03
CA VAL A 34 18.88 -9.51 2.71
C VAL A 34 17.99 -9.02 3.86
N CYS A 35 16.96 -8.25 3.57
CA CYS A 35 15.96 -7.82 4.52
C CYS A 35 14.57 -8.24 4.06
N LEU A 36 13.80 -8.88 4.92
CA LEU A 36 12.41 -9.27 4.67
C LEU A 36 11.46 -8.23 5.30
N SER A 37 10.61 -7.61 4.47
CA SER A 37 9.49 -6.81 4.95
C SER A 37 8.33 -7.73 5.34
N PHE A 38 8.07 -7.84 6.63
CA PHE A 38 7.08 -8.75 7.22
C PHE A 38 5.90 -7.98 7.80
N SER A 39 4.68 -8.32 7.43
CA SER A 39 3.45 -7.66 7.90
C SER A 39 2.56 -8.54 8.79
N GLY A 40 2.95 -9.79 9.03
CA GLY A 40 2.10 -10.78 9.71
C GLY A 40 0.91 -11.27 8.85
N GLY A 41 0.81 -10.84 7.59
CA GLY A 41 -0.20 -11.30 6.64
C GLY A 41 0.16 -12.64 6.01
N LYS A 42 -0.84 -13.35 5.44
CA LYS A 42 -0.66 -14.69 4.84
C LYS A 42 0.44 -14.76 3.79
N ASP A 43 0.56 -13.72 2.97
CA ASP A 43 1.51 -13.68 1.86
C ASP A 43 2.95 -13.48 2.37
N SER A 44 3.14 -12.52 3.28
CA SER A 44 4.45 -12.27 3.91
C SER A 44 4.88 -13.41 4.83
N THR A 45 3.92 -14.15 5.42
CA THR A 45 4.21 -15.35 6.21
C THR A 45 4.75 -16.49 5.34
N VAL A 46 4.13 -16.76 4.17
CA VAL A 46 4.68 -17.74 3.21
C VAL A 46 6.09 -17.32 2.78
N LEU A 47 6.28 -16.05 2.45
CA LEU A 47 7.60 -15.55 2.06
C LEU A 47 8.62 -15.76 3.18
N PHE A 48 8.25 -15.49 4.44
CA PHE A 48 9.14 -15.72 5.58
C PHE A 48 9.57 -17.19 5.69
N HIS A 49 8.62 -18.14 5.60
CA HIS A 49 8.93 -19.56 5.63
C HIS A 49 9.92 -19.95 4.52
N LEU A 50 9.69 -19.49 3.28
CA LEU A 50 10.56 -19.80 2.15
C LEU A 50 11.95 -19.18 2.29
N VAL A 51 12.04 -17.93 2.74
CA VAL A 51 13.30 -17.22 2.98
C VAL A 51 14.09 -17.91 4.08
N ALA A 52 13.46 -18.28 5.19
CA ALA A 52 14.11 -18.98 6.29
C ALA A 52 14.61 -20.37 5.89
N GLU A 53 13.84 -21.13 5.09
CA GLU A 53 14.26 -22.43 4.58
C GLU A 53 15.51 -22.32 3.70
N VAL A 54 15.52 -21.35 2.77
CA VAL A 54 16.68 -21.13 1.89
C VAL A 54 17.88 -20.63 2.69
N ALA A 55 17.67 -19.71 3.66
CA ALA A 55 18.73 -19.19 4.51
C ALA A 55 19.42 -20.31 5.30
N ARG A 56 18.64 -21.22 5.92
CA ARG A 56 19.19 -22.42 6.62
C ARG A 56 20.02 -23.31 5.70
N ARG A 57 19.47 -23.63 4.52
CA ARG A 57 20.15 -24.48 3.52
C ARG A 57 21.46 -23.87 3.06
N ARG A 58 21.51 -22.54 2.92
CA ARG A 58 22.71 -21.79 2.49
C ARG A 58 23.61 -21.35 3.63
N LYS A 59 23.23 -21.62 4.88
CA LYS A 59 23.94 -21.16 6.09
C LYS A 59 24.14 -19.63 6.08
N ARG A 60 23.09 -18.92 5.69
CA ARG A 60 23.02 -17.46 5.62
C ARG A 60 21.98 -16.94 6.61
N HIS A 61 22.12 -15.67 6.98
CA HIS A 61 21.15 -14.96 7.80
C HIS A 61 20.49 -13.84 6.98
N PHE A 62 19.36 -13.37 7.47
CA PHE A 62 18.65 -12.21 6.91
C PHE A 62 18.04 -11.40 8.05
N SER A 63 17.81 -10.10 7.78
CA SER A 63 17.09 -9.24 8.72
C SER A 63 15.62 -9.16 8.38
N VAL A 64 14.80 -8.78 9.35
CA VAL A 64 13.34 -8.63 9.20
C VAL A 64 12.94 -7.22 9.62
N LEU A 65 12.11 -6.55 8.80
CA LEU A 65 11.45 -5.32 9.16
C LEU A 65 9.95 -5.58 9.39
N PHE A 66 9.47 -5.30 10.58
CA PHE A 66 8.05 -5.25 10.92
C PHE A 66 7.69 -3.87 11.48
N ILE A 67 6.69 -3.23 10.89
CA ILE A 67 6.13 -1.97 11.38
C ILE A 67 4.86 -2.26 12.13
N ASP A 68 4.87 -1.91 13.40
CA ASP A 68 3.79 -2.09 14.33
C ASP A 68 2.88 -0.85 14.38
N TRP A 69 1.62 -1.03 14.01
CA TRP A 69 0.63 0.03 13.88
C TRP A 69 -0.20 0.26 15.15
N GLU A 70 0.29 -0.07 16.33
CA GLU A 70 -0.41 0.12 17.61
C GLU A 70 -1.74 -0.66 17.71
N ALA A 71 -2.66 -0.46 16.79
CA ALA A 71 -4.03 -0.98 16.84
C ALA A 71 -4.23 -2.27 16.01
N GLN A 72 -3.19 -3.12 15.91
CA GLN A 72 -3.30 -4.42 15.26
C GLN A 72 -3.95 -5.47 16.19
N TYR A 73 -4.60 -6.48 15.60
CA TYR A 73 -5.17 -7.61 16.35
C TYR A 73 -4.12 -8.29 17.23
N ARG A 74 -4.50 -8.65 18.45
CA ARG A 74 -3.62 -9.37 19.39
C ARG A 74 -3.09 -10.66 18.79
N CYS A 75 -3.94 -11.46 18.14
CA CYS A 75 -3.51 -12.69 17.47
C CYS A 75 -2.50 -12.44 16.32
N THR A 76 -2.51 -11.27 15.71
CA THR A 76 -1.48 -10.88 14.73
C THR A 76 -0.15 -10.63 15.41
N ILE A 77 -0.14 -9.93 16.54
CA ILE A 77 1.08 -9.68 17.34
C ILE A 77 1.67 -10.99 17.87
N GLU A 78 0.83 -11.88 18.42
CA GLU A 78 1.23 -13.22 18.86
C GLU A 78 1.84 -14.06 17.71
N HIS A 79 1.25 -13.94 16.51
CA HIS A 79 1.79 -14.60 15.31
C HIS A 79 3.18 -14.07 14.95
N ILE A 80 3.40 -12.76 15.03
CA ILE A 80 4.69 -12.14 14.72
C ILE A 80 5.76 -12.57 15.74
N GLN A 81 5.43 -12.58 17.03
CA GLN A 81 6.31 -13.10 18.10
C GLN A 81 6.69 -14.56 17.81
N LYS A 82 5.70 -15.39 17.49
CA LYS A 82 5.93 -16.80 17.18
C LYS A 82 6.82 -17.00 15.94
N MET A 83 6.65 -16.20 14.92
CA MET A 83 7.51 -16.25 13.72
C MET A 83 8.94 -15.83 14.05
N ARG A 84 9.11 -14.78 14.87
CA ARG A 84 10.42 -14.33 15.35
C ARG A 84 11.14 -15.42 16.15
N GLU A 85 10.45 -16.06 17.08
CA GLU A 85 10.99 -17.17 17.88
C GLU A 85 11.36 -18.38 16.99
N MET A 86 10.46 -18.78 16.07
CA MET A 86 10.64 -19.95 15.23
C MET A 86 11.86 -19.85 14.31
N TYR A 87 12.22 -18.64 13.90
CA TYR A 87 13.27 -18.38 12.92
C TYR A 87 14.44 -17.55 13.49
N HIS A 88 14.59 -17.54 14.84
CA HIS A 88 15.68 -16.82 15.49
C HIS A 88 17.06 -17.30 15.05
N ASP A 89 17.18 -18.59 14.68
CA ASP A 89 18.43 -19.23 14.25
C ASP A 89 18.97 -18.71 12.89
N VAL A 90 18.09 -18.13 12.04
CA VAL A 90 18.47 -17.57 10.72
C VAL A 90 18.16 -16.09 10.59
N THR A 91 17.60 -15.49 11.64
CA THR A 91 17.33 -14.04 11.67
C THR A 91 18.50 -13.32 12.33
N GLU A 92 19.18 -12.44 11.58
CA GLU A 92 20.28 -11.62 12.11
C GLU A 92 19.74 -10.53 13.03
N THR A 93 18.78 -9.74 12.54
CA THR A 93 18.12 -8.68 13.30
C THR A 93 16.65 -8.63 12.94
N PHE A 94 15.81 -8.59 13.97
CA PHE A 94 14.37 -8.37 13.81
C PHE A 94 14.02 -6.93 14.24
N TYR A 95 13.88 -6.04 13.27
CA TYR A 95 13.48 -4.65 13.50
C TYR A 95 11.97 -4.57 13.72
N TRP A 96 11.55 -4.69 14.99
CA TRP A 96 10.17 -4.47 15.38
C TRP A 96 9.96 -2.99 15.70
N VAL A 97 9.43 -2.24 14.75
CA VAL A 97 9.35 -0.78 14.83
C VAL A 97 8.00 -0.36 15.42
N ALA A 98 8.03 0.22 16.62
CA ALA A 98 6.90 0.82 17.32
C ALA A 98 7.17 2.32 17.57
N LEU A 99 7.37 3.05 16.48
CA LEU A 99 7.66 4.50 16.48
C LEU A 99 6.45 5.31 16.06
N PRO A 100 6.37 6.58 16.47
CA PRO A 100 5.35 7.54 15.99
C PRO A 100 5.40 7.71 14.48
N LEU A 101 4.56 6.98 13.76
CA LEU A 101 4.42 7.08 12.30
C LEU A 101 3.01 7.55 11.93
N THR A 102 2.95 8.43 10.94
CA THR A 102 1.69 8.95 10.40
C THR A 102 1.14 8.02 9.33
N THR A 103 -0.15 7.71 9.43
CA THR A 103 -0.88 6.98 8.41
C THR A 103 -2.28 7.54 8.21
N VAL A 104 -2.92 7.16 7.12
CA VAL A 104 -4.23 7.68 6.72
C VAL A 104 -5.33 7.14 7.61
N ASN A 105 -6.16 8.03 8.12
CA ASN A 105 -7.42 7.69 8.75
C ASN A 105 -8.56 7.71 7.72
N GLY A 106 -8.89 6.57 7.15
CA GLY A 106 -9.94 6.41 6.14
C GLY A 106 -11.36 6.49 6.69
N VAL A 107 -11.55 6.66 8.01
CA VAL A 107 -12.88 6.67 8.66
C VAL A 107 -13.31 8.03 9.17
N SER A 108 -12.44 9.03 9.18
CA SER A 108 -12.76 10.39 9.59
C SER A 108 -12.31 11.41 8.56
N GLN A 109 -13.16 12.41 8.30
CA GLN A 109 -12.77 13.61 7.56
C GLN A 109 -12.26 14.72 8.48
N PHE A 110 -12.55 14.65 9.78
CA PHE A 110 -12.09 15.62 10.78
C PHE A 110 -10.67 15.32 11.24
N GLN A 111 -10.28 14.06 11.24
CA GLN A 111 -8.93 13.58 11.52
C GLN A 111 -8.49 12.68 10.36
N PRO A 112 -8.02 13.25 9.23
CA PRO A 112 -7.71 12.49 8.01
C PRO A 112 -6.45 11.62 8.13
N GLU A 113 -5.66 11.87 9.17
CA GLU A 113 -4.46 11.13 9.53
C GLU A 113 -4.46 10.85 11.02
N TRP A 114 -3.78 9.80 11.43
CA TRP A 114 -3.47 9.52 12.82
C TRP A 114 -2.02 9.08 12.95
N ILE A 115 -1.46 9.30 14.13
CA ILE A 115 -0.07 8.92 14.44
C ILE A 115 -0.15 7.74 15.39
N CYS A 116 0.31 6.56 14.97
CA CYS A 116 0.46 5.43 15.88
C CYS A 116 1.58 5.72 16.88
N TRP A 117 1.52 5.13 18.06
CA TRP A 117 2.52 5.27 19.12
C TRP A 117 2.82 6.73 19.52
N GLU A 118 1.85 7.62 19.35
CA GLU A 118 1.98 9.03 19.75
C GLU A 118 2.24 9.13 21.26
N PRO A 119 3.38 9.71 21.72
CA PRO A 119 3.78 9.67 23.14
C PRO A 119 2.82 10.40 24.09
N ARG A 120 2.01 11.33 23.57
CA ARG A 120 1.14 12.21 24.38
C ARG A 120 -0.27 11.67 24.59
N VAL A 121 -0.55 10.42 24.18
CA VAL A 121 -1.89 9.84 24.27
C VAL A 121 -1.85 8.43 24.84
N THR A 122 -2.98 7.96 25.33
CA THR A 122 -3.11 6.57 25.76
C THR A 122 -3.18 5.65 24.55
N TRP A 123 -2.29 4.70 24.46
CA TRP A 123 -2.21 3.76 23.34
C TRP A 123 -3.29 2.67 23.42
N VAL A 124 -3.64 2.12 22.27
CA VAL A 124 -4.58 0.98 22.18
C VAL A 124 -4.02 -0.24 22.92
N ARG A 125 -2.71 -0.46 22.86
CA ARG A 125 -1.97 -1.47 23.64
C ARG A 125 -0.56 -0.99 23.94
N GLN A 126 0.16 -1.71 24.79
CA GLN A 126 1.60 -1.48 24.99
C GLN A 126 2.41 -2.20 23.89
N PRO A 127 3.53 -1.63 23.44
CA PRO A 127 4.46 -2.33 22.56
C PRO A 127 5.14 -3.46 23.33
N PRO A 128 5.57 -4.55 22.69
CA PRO A 128 6.40 -5.58 23.31
C PRO A 128 7.75 -5.00 23.76
N GLU A 129 8.40 -5.62 24.74
CA GLU A 129 9.68 -5.16 25.27
C GLU A 129 10.79 -5.11 24.19
N GLU A 130 10.74 -6.03 23.24
CA GLU A 130 11.68 -6.12 22.14
C GLU A 130 11.43 -5.12 21.01
N ALA A 131 10.36 -4.34 21.08
CA ALA A 131 10.05 -3.35 20.06
C ALA A 131 10.96 -2.11 20.18
N ILE A 132 11.35 -1.58 19.03
CA ILE A 132 12.10 -0.34 18.93
C ILE A 132 11.14 0.82 19.16
N THR A 133 11.22 1.44 20.34
CA THR A 133 10.41 2.59 20.76
C THR A 133 11.24 3.87 20.87
N ASP A 134 12.56 3.74 20.88
CA ASP A 134 13.48 4.88 20.93
C ASP A 134 13.53 5.58 19.57
N MET A 135 13.07 6.83 19.53
CA MET A 135 13.07 7.69 18.35
C MET A 135 14.49 8.03 17.82
N ALA A 136 15.52 7.88 18.65
CA ALA A 136 16.91 8.09 18.26
C ALA A 136 17.55 6.83 17.64
N TYR A 137 16.90 5.68 17.67
CA TYR A 137 17.44 4.42 17.16
C TYR A 137 17.84 4.49 15.68
N PHE A 138 17.01 5.16 14.86
CA PHE A 138 17.31 5.33 13.43
C PHE A 138 17.74 6.78 13.17
N PRO A 139 18.96 7.03 12.71
CA PRO A 139 19.46 8.38 12.44
C PRO A 139 18.66 9.17 11.39
N PHE A 140 17.94 8.46 10.51
CA PHE A 140 17.11 9.07 9.48
C PHE A 140 15.69 9.40 9.97
N TYR A 141 15.29 8.87 11.13
CA TYR A 141 13.92 9.01 11.62
C TYR A 141 13.58 10.47 11.94
N ARG A 142 12.40 10.87 11.55
CA ARG A 142 11.78 12.16 11.92
C ARG A 142 10.41 11.86 12.54
N TYR A 143 10.13 12.54 13.63
CA TYR A 143 8.83 12.38 14.30
C TYR A 143 7.65 12.51 13.33
N ALA A 144 6.71 11.59 13.44
CA ALA A 144 5.50 11.53 12.63
C ALA A 144 5.71 11.44 11.10
N MET A 145 6.88 10.96 10.66
CA MET A 145 7.07 10.67 9.23
C MET A 145 6.10 9.59 8.77
N THR A 146 5.74 9.62 7.49
CA THR A 146 4.80 8.68 6.92
C THR A 146 5.45 7.31 6.67
N PHE A 147 4.61 6.27 6.49
CA PHE A 147 5.09 4.95 6.06
C PHE A 147 5.86 5.01 4.74
N GLU A 148 5.36 5.80 3.80
CA GLU A 148 5.96 5.99 2.47
C GLU A 148 7.32 6.69 2.52
N GLU A 149 7.61 7.43 3.59
CA GLU A 149 8.93 8.04 3.85
C GLU A 149 9.82 7.08 4.65
N PHE A 150 9.25 6.40 5.66
CA PHE A 150 10.02 5.53 6.56
C PHE A 150 10.63 4.32 5.84
N VAL A 151 9.84 3.59 5.04
CA VAL A 151 10.32 2.34 4.42
C VAL A 151 11.46 2.56 3.42
N PRO A 152 11.41 3.55 2.51
CA PRO A 152 12.58 3.88 1.68
C PRO A 152 13.80 4.35 2.47
N ALA A 153 13.59 5.20 3.48
CA ALA A 153 14.68 5.69 4.32
C ALA A 153 15.33 4.57 5.13
N PHE A 154 14.53 3.64 5.70
CA PHE A 154 15.01 2.44 6.34
C PHE A 154 15.83 1.57 5.37
N SER A 155 15.31 1.35 4.15
CA SER A 155 15.99 0.52 3.16
C SER A 155 17.32 1.12 2.73
N SER A 156 17.40 2.44 2.56
CA SER A 156 18.64 3.15 2.26
C SER A 156 19.60 3.12 3.45
N TRP A 157 19.13 3.30 4.67
CA TRP A 157 19.93 3.17 5.89
C TRP A 157 20.45 1.75 6.09
N PHE A 158 19.60 0.76 5.90
CA PHE A 158 19.98 -0.65 6.00
C PHE A 158 21.03 -1.03 4.94
N ALA A 159 20.93 -0.45 3.76
CA ALA A 159 21.96 -0.58 2.72
C ALA A 159 23.28 0.05 3.17
N GLY A 160 23.25 1.22 3.79
CA GLY A 160 24.44 1.94 4.25
C GLY A 160 25.47 2.06 3.12
N ASN A 161 26.74 1.72 3.43
CA ASN A 161 27.84 1.62 2.45
C ASN A 161 27.95 0.23 1.80
N ARG A 162 27.00 -0.68 2.01
CA ARG A 162 27.04 -2.03 1.46
C ARG A 162 26.58 -1.99 0.00
N CYS A 163 27.39 -2.49 -0.90
CA CYS A 163 26.96 -2.69 -2.29
C CYS A 163 25.98 -3.87 -2.36
N GLY A 164 24.76 -3.62 -2.83
CA GLY A 164 23.80 -4.66 -3.13
C GLY A 164 23.04 -5.20 -1.91
N VAL A 165 21.93 -4.55 -1.59
CA VAL A 165 20.96 -5.01 -0.59
C VAL A 165 19.65 -5.40 -1.27
N ALA A 166 19.12 -6.58 -0.91
CA ALA A 166 17.80 -7.04 -1.35
C ALA A 166 16.78 -6.86 -0.24
N VAL A 167 15.69 -6.14 -0.52
CA VAL A 167 14.51 -6.01 0.35
C VAL A 167 13.38 -6.84 -0.24
N LEU A 168 13.00 -7.91 0.43
CA LEU A 168 11.97 -8.85 -0.03
C LEU A 168 10.60 -8.46 0.48
N THR A 169 9.60 -8.49 -0.39
CA THR A 169 8.20 -8.21 -0.03
C THR A 169 7.27 -9.30 -0.59
N GLY A 170 6.21 -9.62 0.18
CA GLY A 170 5.20 -10.60 -0.20
C GLY A 170 4.14 -10.09 -1.18
N VAL A 171 4.47 -9.09 -2.01
CA VAL A 171 3.55 -8.49 -2.99
C VAL A 171 3.27 -9.46 -4.14
N ARG A 172 1.99 -9.61 -4.51
CA ARG A 172 1.52 -10.45 -5.63
C ARG A 172 0.73 -9.64 -6.66
N ALA A 173 0.87 -10.02 -7.93
CA ALA A 173 0.11 -9.40 -9.02
C ALA A 173 -1.41 -9.64 -8.91
N ASP A 174 -1.81 -10.77 -8.34
CA ASP A 174 -3.21 -11.18 -8.15
C ASP A 174 -3.94 -10.44 -7.00
N GLU A 175 -3.22 -9.64 -6.22
CA GLU A 175 -3.77 -9.00 -5.02
C GLU A 175 -4.66 -7.79 -5.33
N SER A 176 -4.26 -6.97 -6.29
CA SER A 176 -5.04 -5.82 -6.76
C SER A 176 -4.50 -5.29 -8.09
N LEU A 177 -5.35 -4.55 -8.82
CA LEU A 177 -4.93 -3.86 -10.05
C LEU A 177 -3.74 -2.93 -9.83
N ASN A 178 -3.69 -2.23 -8.69
CA ASN A 178 -2.57 -1.34 -8.37
C ASN A 178 -1.26 -2.12 -8.17
N ARG A 179 -1.30 -3.30 -7.50
CA ARG A 179 -0.15 -4.19 -7.34
C ARG A 179 0.31 -4.73 -8.69
N PHE A 180 -0.62 -5.22 -9.51
CA PHE A 180 -0.34 -5.66 -10.87
C PHE A 180 0.34 -4.56 -11.69
N MET A 181 -0.28 -3.38 -11.77
CA MET A 181 0.28 -2.24 -12.52
C MET A 181 1.65 -1.82 -11.97
N GLY A 182 1.85 -1.90 -10.67
CA GLY A 182 3.14 -1.64 -10.04
C GLY A 182 4.23 -2.63 -10.45
N LEU A 183 3.89 -3.91 -10.61
CA LEU A 183 4.83 -4.97 -11.01
C LEU A 183 5.16 -4.95 -12.50
N VAL A 184 4.16 -4.72 -13.39
CA VAL A 184 4.36 -4.73 -14.85
C VAL A 184 4.82 -3.39 -15.43
N SER A 185 4.99 -2.36 -14.60
CA SER A 185 5.40 -1.03 -15.07
C SER A 185 6.78 -1.08 -15.72
N GLN A 186 6.85 -0.78 -16.99
CA GLN A 186 8.11 -0.65 -17.76
C GLN A 186 8.95 0.58 -17.36
N ARG A 187 8.43 1.44 -16.47
CA ARG A 187 9.14 2.65 -16.01
C ARG A 187 10.04 2.41 -14.82
N LYS A 188 9.86 1.29 -14.15
CA LYS A 188 10.68 0.93 -12.99
C LYS A 188 12.02 0.44 -13.49
N LEU A 189 13.08 0.98 -12.93
CA LEU A 189 14.41 0.40 -13.06
C LEU A 189 14.39 -0.97 -12.39
N ARG A 190 14.88 -1.97 -13.09
CA ARG A 190 15.01 -3.33 -12.59
C ARG A 190 16.47 -3.64 -12.30
N TYR A 191 16.72 -4.71 -11.57
CA TYR A 191 18.09 -5.20 -11.41
C TYR A 191 18.68 -5.64 -12.75
N ALA A 192 17.88 -6.39 -13.52
CA ALA A 192 18.19 -6.80 -14.90
C ALA A 192 16.87 -7.02 -15.67
N ASP A 193 16.91 -6.94 -16.99
CA ASP A 193 15.71 -7.02 -17.84
C ASP A 193 15.00 -8.36 -17.76
N ASP A 194 15.73 -9.44 -17.52
CA ASP A 194 15.19 -10.80 -17.34
C ASP A 194 14.62 -11.06 -15.92
N LYS A 195 14.68 -10.07 -15.02
CA LYS A 195 14.19 -10.16 -13.65
C LYS A 195 12.98 -9.25 -13.39
N PRO A 196 11.81 -9.54 -13.98
CA PRO A 196 10.62 -8.67 -13.89
C PRO A 196 10.07 -8.51 -12.47
N TRP A 197 10.50 -9.36 -11.55
CA TRP A 197 10.14 -9.37 -10.14
C TRP A 197 11.12 -8.56 -9.25
N THR A 198 11.87 -7.63 -9.85
CA THR A 198 12.81 -6.74 -9.14
C THR A 198 12.49 -5.28 -9.42
N THR A 199 12.85 -4.39 -8.51
CA THR A 199 12.80 -2.94 -8.68
C THR A 199 14.01 -2.32 -8.01
N ALA A 200 14.82 -1.56 -8.75
CA ALA A 200 15.91 -0.78 -8.18
C ALA A 200 15.39 0.47 -7.48
N SER A 201 16.02 0.86 -6.36
CA SER A 201 15.80 2.19 -5.77
C SER A 201 16.29 3.28 -6.73
N PRO A 202 15.74 4.51 -6.66
CA PRO A 202 16.18 5.61 -7.54
C PRO A 202 17.68 5.88 -7.46
N GLU A 203 18.27 5.74 -6.27
CA GLU A 203 19.69 5.97 -6.01
C GLU A 203 20.54 4.71 -6.26
N GLY A 204 19.94 3.55 -6.53
CA GLY A 204 20.66 2.29 -6.75
C GLY A 204 21.23 1.61 -5.50
N PHE A 205 20.90 2.08 -4.30
CA PHE A 205 21.44 1.54 -3.05
C PHE A 205 20.86 0.19 -2.66
N TYR A 206 19.59 -0.05 -2.98
CA TYR A 206 18.91 -1.30 -2.68
C TYR A 206 17.95 -1.72 -3.81
N TYR A 207 17.56 -2.97 -3.78
CA TYR A 207 16.62 -3.57 -4.72
C TYR A 207 15.44 -4.17 -3.96
N THR A 208 14.22 -3.82 -4.36
CA THR A 208 13.02 -4.47 -3.85
C THR A 208 12.71 -5.70 -4.71
N MET A 209 12.53 -6.84 -4.05
CA MET A 209 12.32 -8.15 -4.67
C MET A 209 10.93 -8.69 -4.36
N TYR A 210 10.28 -9.26 -5.35
CA TYR A 210 8.91 -9.80 -5.27
C TYR A 210 8.88 -11.30 -5.61
N PRO A 211 9.44 -12.20 -4.78
CA PRO A 211 9.57 -13.62 -5.13
C PRO A 211 8.25 -14.32 -5.40
N LEU A 212 7.14 -13.84 -4.77
CA LEU A 212 5.79 -14.38 -4.89
C LEU A 212 4.92 -13.65 -5.93
N TYR A 213 5.49 -12.82 -6.81
CA TYR A 213 4.73 -11.92 -7.66
C TYR A 213 3.69 -12.61 -8.55
N ASP A 214 3.95 -13.83 -8.98
CA ASP A 214 3.12 -14.66 -9.87
C ASP A 214 2.16 -15.61 -9.14
N TRP A 215 2.22 -15.66 -7.80
CA TRP A 215 1.34 -16.50 -7.00
C TRP A 215 -0.09 -15.96 -6.96
N LYS A 216 -1.06 -16.88 -7.01
CA LYS A 216 -2.47 -16.61 -6.75
C LYS A 216 -2.79 -16.78 -5.26
N THR A 217 -3.89 -16.18 -4.81
CA THR A 217 -4.39 -16.39 -3.44
C THR A 217 -4.58 -17.88 -3.12
N ARG A 218 -4.99 -18.67 -4.10
CA ARG A 218 -5.12 -20.13 -3.97
C ARG A 218 -3.78 -20.81 -3.64
N ASP A 219 -2.68 -20.37 -4.26
CA ASP A 219 -1.37 -20.99 -4.08
C ASP A 219 -0.85 -20.78 -2.67
N ILE A 220 -1.14 -19.61 -2.06
CA ILE A 220 -0.84 -19.31 -0.66
C ILE A 220 -1.49 -20.34 0.27
N TRP A 221 -2.79 -20.59 0.09
CA TRP A 221 -3.51 -21.54 0.94
C TRP A 221 -3.10 -23.00 0.68
N ILE A 222 -2.80 -23.36 -0.56
CA ILE A 222 -2.25 -24.67 -0.91
C ILE A 222 -0.91 -24.90 -0.23
N TYR A 223 -0.05 -23.87 -0.19
CA TYR A 223 1.23 -23.95 0.53
C TYR A 223 1.01 -24.29 2.00
N HIS A 224 0.23 -23.51 2.73
CA HIS A 224 -0.04 -23.73 4.14
C HIS A 224 -0.64 -25.12 4.41
N THR A 225 -1.58 -25.55 3.58
CA THR A 225 -2.23 -26.87 3.72
C THR A 225 -1.25 -28.01 3.49
N ARG A 226 -0.39 -27.90 2.48
CA ARG A 226 0.56 -28.99 2.13
C ARG A 226 1.74 -29.08 3.08
N THR A 227 2.26 -27.96 3.50
CA THR A 227 3.46 -27.91 4.36
C THR A 227 3.11 -27.92 5.86
N ARG A 228 1.85 -27.70 6.21
CA ARG A 228 1.38 -27.48 7.58
C ARG A 228 2.11 -26.32 8.26
N ALA A 229 2.65 -25.41 7.47
CA ALA A 229 3.30 -24.21 7.97
C ALA A 229 2.29 -23.32 8.70
N ILE A 230 2.71 -22.74 9.81
CA ILE A 230 1.86 -21.85 10.59
C ILE A 230 1.51 -20.58 9.79
N TYR A 231 0.36 -20.04 10.05
CA TYR A 231 -0.09 -18.75 9.55
C TYR A 231 -0.86 -17.99 10.62
N ASN A 232 -1.13 -16.72 10.37
CA ASN A 232 -1.84 -15.87 11.32
C ASN A 232 -3.26 -16.40 11.58
N PRO A 233 -3.59 -16.77 12.83
CA PRO A 233 -4.91 -17.31 13.19
C PRO A 233 -6.08 -16.36 12.91
N LEU A 234 -5.79 -15.07 12.71
CA LEU A 234 -6.80 -14.07 12.33
C LEU A 234 -7.58 -14.49 11.07
N TYR A 235 -6.94 -15.20 10.14
CA TYR A 235 -7.60 -15.65 8.91
C TYR A 235 -8.70 -16.68 9.17
N ASP A 236 -8.50 -17.56 10.16
CA ASP A 236 -9.54 -18.52 10.58
C ASP A 236 -10.71 -17.81 11.26
N LEU A 237 -10.39 -16.81 12.08
CA LEU A 237 -11.41 -15.99 12.74
C LEU A 237 -12.20 -15.17 11.72
N MET A 238 -11.54 -14.58 10.73
CA MET A 238 -12.18 -13.88 9.61
C MET A 238 -13.10 -14.82 8.81
N TYR A 239 -12.64 -16.05 8.54
CA TYR A 239 -13.44 -17.05 7.83
C TYR A 239 -14.70 -17.43 8.62
N ARG A 240 -14.56 -17.72 9.90
CA ARG A 240 -15.69 -18.03 10.79
C ARG A 240 -16.66 -16.86 10.94
N ALA A 241 -16.16 -15.63 10.89
CA ALA A 241 -16.98 -14.42 10.89
C ALA A 241 -17.66 -14.13 9.53
N GLY A 242 -17.49 -14.99 8.50
CA GLY A 242 -18.12 -14.85 7.20
C GLY A 242 -17.44 -13.87 6.25
N VAL A 243 -16.19 -13.48 6.50
CA VAL A 243 -15.44 -12.61 5.58
C VAL A 243 -15.07 -13.41 4.33
N PRO A 244 -15.40 -12.93 3.11
CA PRO A 244 -14.99 -13.59 1.88
C PRO A 244 -13.45 -13.66 1.76
N LEU A 245 -12.90 -14.78 1.30
CA LEU A 245 -11.44 -15.02 1.18
C LEU A 245 -10.69 -13.88 0.49
N ARG A 246 -11.27 -13.28 -0.56
CA ARG A 246 -10.68 -12.14 -1.29
C ARG A 246 -10.57 -10.86 -0.47
N ASN A 247 -11.33 -10.74 0.62
CA ASN A 247 -11.38 -9.56 1.49
C ASN A 247 -10.56 -9.75 2.78
N MET A 248 -10.06 -10.95 3.02
CA MET A 248 -9.25 -11.24 4.21
C MET A 248 -7.85 -10.66 4.05
N ARG A 249 -7.56 -9.63 4.82
CA ARG A 249 -6.28 -8.90 4.81
C ARG A 249 -5.85 -8.51 6.20
N VAL A 250 -4.55 -8.53 6.42
CA VAL A 250 -3.88 -7.83 7.53
C VAL A 250 -3.31 -6.56 6.92
N CYS A 251 -3.75 -5.41 7.40
CA CYS A 251 -3.34 -4.09 6.91
C CYS A 251 -3.41 -3.05 8.04
N GLU A 252 -3.08 -1.83 7.73
CA GLU A 252 -3.18 -0.69 8.66
C GLU A 252 -4.60 -0.58 9.22
N PRO A 253 -4.76 -0.43 10.55
CA PRO A 253 -6.06 -0.54 11.22
C PRO A 253 -7.14 0.41 10.68
N PHE A 254 -6.78 1.65 10.38
CA PHE A 254 -7.70 2.69 9.91
C PHE A 254 -7.52 3.04 8.43
N GLY A 255 -6.66 2.32 7.72
CA GLY A 255 -6.43 2.52 6.29
C GLY A 255 -7.70 2.31 5.45
N PRO A 256 -7.79 2.90 4.25
CA PRO A 256 -8.96 2.78 3.37
C PRO A 256 -9.34 1.34 3.04
N GLU A 257 -8.36 0.44 3.00
CA GLU A 257 -8.55 -0.99 2.75
C GLU A 257 -9.19 -1.71 3.94
N GLN A 258 -8.86 -1.31 5.17
CA GLN A 258 -9.37 -1.92 6.41
C GLN A 258 -10.76 -1.40 6.79
N ARG A 259 -11.20 -0.27 6.25
CA ARG A 259 -12.49 0.36 6.58
C ARG A 259 -13.65 -0.63 6.60
N LYS A 260 -13.71 -1.55 5.64
CA LYS A 260 -14.76 -2.57 5.56
C LYS A 260 -14.63 -3.70 6.58
N GLY A 261 -13.48 -3.82 7.20
CA GLY A 261 -13.15 -4.86 8.19
C GLY A 261 -13.15 -4.38 9.64
N LEU A 262 -13.36 -3.07 9.89
CA LEU A 262 -13.31 -2.52 11.25
C LEU A 262 -14.34 -3.14 12.21
N TRP A 263 -15.52 -3.49 11.71
CA TRP A 263 -16.54 -4.17 12.51
C TRP A 263 -16.05 -5.48 13.13
N LEU A 264 -15.04 -6.12 12.54
CA LEU A 264 -14.45 -7.36 13.05
C LEU A 264 -13.75 -7.16 14.39
N TYR A 265 -13.15 -5.99 14.64
CA TYR A 265 -12.57 -5.69 15.96
C TYR A 265 -13.63 -5.74 17.04
N HIS A 266 -14.82 -5.18 16.79
CA HIS A 266 -15.92 -5.24 17.72
C HIS A 266 -16.35 -6.69 18.04
N VAL A 267 -16.29 -7.57 17.05
CA VAL A 267 -16.71 -8.98 17.19
C VAL A 267 -15.61 -9.84 17.80
N LEU A 268 -14.36 -9.66 17.38
CA LEU A 268 -13.24 -10.53 17.75
C LEU A 268 -12.49 -10.06 18.99
N GLU A 269 -12.34 -8.75 19.15
CA GLU A 269 -11.56 -8.12 20.24
C GLU A 269 -12.29 -6.85 20.76
N PRO A 270 -13.41 -7.01 21.53
CA PRO A 270 -14.22 -5.87 21.99
C PRO A 270 -13.44 -4.85 22.83
N GLU A 271 -12.47 -5.30 23.64
CA GLU A 271 -11.64 -4.42 24.46
C GLU A 271 -10.68 -3.59 23.61
N THR A 272 -10.03 -4.21 22.64
CA THR A 272 -9.20 -3.50 21.63
C THR A 272 -10.04 -2.50 20.89
N TRP A 273 -11.26 -2.90 20.49
CA TRP A 273 -12.21 -2.03 19.80
C TRP A 273 -12.60 -0.80 20.62
N ALA A 274 -12.92 -0.95 21.91
CA ALA A 274 -13.24 0.17 22.80
C ALA A 274 -12.11 1.20 22.83
N ARG A 275 -10.86 0.73 23.03
CA ARG A 275 -9.68 1.59 23.02
C ARG A 275 -9.44 2.26 21.66
N MET A 276 -9.68 1.55 20.55
CA MET A 276 -9.58 2.12 19.20
C MET A 276 -10.58 3.26 19.00
N CYS A 277 -11.82 3.14 19.53
CA CYS A 277 -12.83 4.18 19.44
C CYS A 277 -12.47 5.42 20.27
N GLU A 278 -11.82 5.24 21.42
CA GLU A 278 -11.31 6.34 22.24
C GLU A 278 -10.10 7.02 21.59
N ARG A 279 -9.26 6.23 20.94
CA ARG A 279 -7.97 6.66 20.39
C ARG A 279 -8.09 7.40 19.06
N VAL A 280 -8.98 6.99 18.16
CA VAL A 280 -9.05 7.49 16.78
C VAL A 280 -10.46 7.97 16.44
N SER A 281 -10.56 9.26 16.09
CA SER A 281 -11.81 9.87 15.67
C SER A 281 -12.44 9.18 14.47
N GLY A 282 -13.72 8.89 14.55
CA GLY A 282 -14.47 8.24 13.46
C GLY A 282 -14.41 6.72 13.45
N ALA A 283 -13.66 6.08 14.36
CA ALA A 283 -13.57 4.61 14.39
C ALA A 283 -14.94 3.95 14.58
N ALA A 284 -15.72 4.37 15.57
CA ALA A 284 -17.06 3.82 15.86
C ALA A 284 -18.03 4.03 14.69
N SER A 285 -18.16 5.27 14.18
CA SER A 285 -19.03 5.57 13.03
C SER A 285 -18.54 4.90 11.75
N GLY A 286 -17.22 4.83 11.53
CA GLY A 286 -16.61 4.13 10.40
C GLY A 286 -16.96 2.66 10.35
N ALA A 287 -16.99 1.97 11.48
CA ALA A 287 -17.39 0.57 11.57
C ALA A 287 -18.89 0.36 11.32
N LEU A 288 -19.74 1.21 11.92
CA LEU A 288 -21.20 1.13 11.76
C LEU A 288 -21.63 1.33 10.30
N TYR A 289 -21.06 2.34 9.64
CA TYR A 289 -21.47 2.73 8.29
C TYR A 289 -20.58 2.17 7.17
N ALA A 290 -19.54 1.40 7.48
CA ALA A 290 -18.66 0.80 6.48
C ALA A 290 -19.40 -0.10 5.49
N ASN A 291 -20.42 -0.84 5.97
CA ASN A 291 -21.25 -1.73 5.16
C ASN A 291 -22.42 -1.01 4.47
N GLU A 292 -22.92 0.09 5.06
CA GLU A 292 -23.97 0.90 4.45
C GLU A 292 -23.47 1.75 3.27
N SER A 293 -22.16 1.91 3.15
CA SER A 293 -21.56 2.61 2.01
C SER A 293 -21.97 2.00 0.65
N GLY A 294 -22.43 0.75 0.61
CA GLY A 294 -23.03 0.12 -0.56
C GLY A 294 -24.33 0.78 -1.01
N ALA A 295 -25.25 1.07 -0.10
CA ALA A 295 -26.54 1.71 -0.43
C ALA A 295 -26.39 3.24 -0.58
N TYR A 296 -25.71 3.90 0.35
CA TYR A 296 -25.54 5.35 0.33
C TYR A 296 -24.58 5.82 -0.77
N PHE A 297 -23.55 5.01 -1.12
CA PHE A 297 -22.63 5.30 -2.23
C PHE A 297 -23.09 4.73 -3.56
N ALA A 298 -23.96 3.71 -3.62
CA ALA A 298 -24.58 3.26 -4.87
C ALA A 298 -25.59 4.31 -5.38
N LEU A 299 -26.31 4.98 -4.49
CA LEU A 299 -27.11 6.16 -4.82
C LEU A 299 -26.25 7.34 -5.31
N ARG A 300 -24.98 7.42 -4.93
CA ARG A 300 -24.00 8.43 -5.36
C ARG A 300 -23.10 8.00 -6.54
N LYS A 301 -23.47 6.98 -7.33
CA LYS A 301 -22.82 6.74 -8.63
C LYS A 301 -22.85 7.99 -9.51
N ARG A 302 -23.89 8.82 -9.37
CA ARG A 302 -23.98 10.15 -9.98
C ARG A 302 -23.95 11.20 -8.88
N ILE A 303 -22.87 11.96 -8.80
CA ILE A 303 -22.86 13.16 -7.95
C ILE A 303 -23.81 14.19 -8.51
N SER A 304 -24.56 14.86 -7.65
CA SER A 304 -25.38 16.03 -7.97
C SER A 304 -24.83 17.25 -7.23
N LYS A 305 -25.09 18.42 -7.77
CA LYS A 305 -24.82 19.69 -7.11
C LYS A 305 -26.15 20.46 -6.94
N PRO A 306 -26.25 21.37 -5.96
CA PRO A 306 -27.39 22.28 -5.87
C PRO A 306 -27.57 23.10 -7.16
N ALA A 307 -28.82 23.40 -7.51
CA ALA A 307 -29.15 24.08 -8.79
C ALA A 307 -28.48 25.46 -8.94
N HIS A 308 -28.29 26.17 -7.83
CA HIS A 308 -27.68 27.50 -7.80
C HIS A 308 -26.15 27.52 -7.82
N HIS A 309 -25.49 26.34 -7.81
CA HIS A 309 -24.04 26.24 -7.90
C HIS A 309 -23.58 25.82 -9.29
N THR A 310 -22.42 26.31 -9.75
CA THR A 310 -21.54 25.66 -10.74
C THR A 310 -20.76 24.55 -10.04
N TRP A 311 -20.13 23.63 -10.73
CA TRP A 311 -19.24 22.63 -10.09
C TRP A 311 -18.05 23.30 -9.41
N ARG A 312 -17.53 24.38 -10.00
CA ARG A 312 -16.46 25.17 -9.40
C ARG A 312 -16.88 25.80 -8.09
N SER A 313 -18.00 26.54 -8.07
CA SER A 313 -18.49 27.19 -6.85
C SER A 313 -18.88 26.17 -5.78
N TYR A 314 -19.38 24.99 -6.17
CA TYR A 314 -19.69 23.92 -5.24
C TYR A 314 -18.41 23.26 -4.65
N ALA A 315 -17.35 23.11 -5.45
CA ALA A 315 -16.07 22.66 -4.93
C ALA A 315 -15.48 23.61 -3.89
N MET A 316 -15.56 24.93 -4.15
CA MET A 316 -15.10 25.94 -3.18
C MET A 316 -15.93 25.89 -1.90
N PHE A 317 -17.24 25.81 -2.00
CA PHE A 317 -18.12 25.65 -0.84
C PHE A 317 -17.77 24.40 -0.03
N LEU A 318 -17.55 23.26 -0.68
CA LEU A 318 -17.15 22.02 0.00
C LEU A 318 -15.83 22.17 0.75
N LEU A 319 -14.85 22.90 0.19
CA LEU A 319 -13.58 23.17 0.85
C LEU A 319 -13.74 24.13 2.04
N ASP A 320 -14.62 25.11 1.92
CA ASP A 320 -14.84 26.12 2.97
C ASP A 320 -15.59 25.58 4.19
N VAL A 321 -16.42 24.54 4.01
CA VAL A 321 -17.13 23.86 5.11
C VAL A 321 -16.37 22.69 5.72
N MET A 322 -15.24 22.31 5.14
CA MET A 322 -14.37 21.26 5.70
C MET A 322 -13.53 21.81 6.85
N PRO A 323 -13.11 20.95 7.82
CA PRO A 323 -12.08 21.32 8.79
C PRO A 323 -10.84 21.84 8.08
N GLU A 324 -10.24 22.94 8.58
CA GLU A 324 -9.17 23.66 7.87
C GLU A 324 -8.01 22.76 7.43
N ARG A 325 -7.52 21.89 8.32
CA ARG A 325 -6.44 20.94 7.98
C ARG A 325 -6.78 20.01 6.80
N THR A 326 -8.04 19.56 6.73
CA THR A 326 -8.55 18.73 5.63
C THR A 326 -8.71 19.53 4.35
N ALA A 327 -9.25 20.74 4.46
CA ALA A 327 -9.40 21.67 3.35
C ALA A 327 -8.05 22.04 2.74
N GLU A 328 -7.05 22.34 3.56
CA GLU A 328 -5.68 22.66 3.13
C GLU A 328 -5.06 21.49 2.37
N HIS A 329 -5.19 20.26 2.89
CA HIS A 329 -4.72 19.06 2.19
C HIS A 329 -5.31 18.97 0.77
N TYR A 330 -6.63 19.10 0.64
CA TYR A 330 -7.28 19.04 -0.67
C TYR A 330 -6.93 20.23 -1.56
N ARG A 331 -6.84 21.46 -1.03
CA ARG A 331 -6.40 22.65 -1.80
C ARG A 331 -5.03 22.42 -2.40
N ASN A 332 -4.08 21.90 -1.63
CA ASN A 332 -2.74 21.58 -2.10
C ASN A 332 -2.74 20.51 -3.20
N LYS A 333 -3.49 19.42 -3.03
CA LYS A 333 -3.61 18.36 -4.05
C LYS A 333 -4.29 18.86 -5.33
N ILE A 334 -5.34 19.67 -5.21
CA ILE A 334 -6.05 20.26 -6.35
C ILE A 334 -5.15 21.26 -7.09
N ALA A 335 -4.40 22.09 -6.37
CA ALA A 335 -3.46 23.03 -6.98
C ALA A 335 -2.37 22.31 -7.79
N VAL A 336 -1.80 21.21 -7.23
CA VAL A 336 -0.84 20.37 -7.95
C VAL A 336 -1.48 19.74 -9.18
N TYR A 337 -2.71 19.23 -9.05
CA TYR A 337 -3.45 18.65 -10.16
C TYR A 337 -3.68 19.65 -11.30
N LEU A 338 -4.21 20.84 -11.04
CA LEU A 338 -4.48 21.85 -12.04
C LEU A 338 -3.19 22.37 -12.70
N ARG A 339 -2.17 22.67 -11.87
CA ARG A 339 -0.84 23.10 -12.38
C ARG A 339 -0.23 22.06 -13.31
N TRP A 340 -0.36 20.77 -12.97
CA TRP A 340 0.16 19.69 -13.79
C TRP A 340 -0.45 19.69 -15.21
N TYR A 341 -1.75 19.96 -15.33
CA TYR A 341 -2.43 20.05 -16.62
C TYR A 341 -2.02 21.32 -17.37
N GLN A 342 -2.00 22.48 -16.71
CA GLN A 342 -1.60 23.77 -17.32
C GLN A 342 -0.19 23.73 -17.89
N THR A 343 0.77 23.23 -17.12
CA THR A 343 2.19 23.18 -17.56
C THR A 343 2.44 22.25 -18.76
N ARG A 344 1.45 21.45 -19.16
CA ARG A 344 1.54 20.51 -20.27
C ARG A 344 0.67 20.86 -21.46
N GLY A 345 0.13 22.07 -21.47
CA GLY A 345 -0.67 22.60 -22.58
C GLY A 345 -2.01 21.93 -22.76
N PHE A 346 -2.59 21.38 -21.67
CA PHE A 346 -3.98 20.91 -21.71
C PHE A 346 -4.95 22.07 -21.71
N PRO A 347 -6.18 21.84 -22.19
CA PRO A 347 -7.25 22.80 -22.00
C PRO A 347 -7.45 23.14 -20.53
N ASP A 348 -7.90 24.37 -20.28
CA ASP A 348 -8.30 24.80 -18.93
C ASP A 348 -9.37 23.88 -18.36
N GLU A 349 -9.48 23.88 -17.02
CA GLU A 349 -10.44 23.07 -16.32
C GLU A 349 -11.88 23.38 -16.75
N GLN A 350 -12.63 22.33 -17.04
CA GLN A 350 -14.03 22.40 -17.46
C GLN A 350 -14.98 22.17 -16.28
N GLU A 351 -16.20 22.71 -16.40
CA GLU A 351 -17.23 22.45 -15.39
C GLU A 351 -17.60 20.95 -15.30
N ASN A 352 -17.79 20.29 -16.43
CA ASN A 352 -18.23 18.91 -16.53
C ASN A 352 -17.14 17.98 -17.07
N ASP A 353 -17.26 16.68 -16.78
CA ASP A 353 -16.47 15.65 -17.45
C ASP A 353 -16.93 15.51 -18.92
N LEU A 354 -16.08 15.87 -19.86
CA LEU A 354 -16.34 15.75 -21.30
C LEU A 354 -16.02 14.35 -21.86
N GLY A 355 -16.13 13.32 -21.02
CA GLY A 355 -15.85 11.92 -21.42
C GLY A 355 -14.37 11.56 -21.45
N SER A 356 -13.46 12.53 -21.43
CA SER A 356 -12.02 12.33 -21.42
C SER A 356 -11.42 12.53 -20.02
N ARG A 357 -10.48 11.66 -19.65
CA ARG A 357 -9.67 11.84 -18.44
C ARG A 357 -8.53 12.84 -18.63
N ASP A 358 -8.33 13.29 -19.86
CA ASP A 358 -7.22 14.15 -20.24
C ASP A 358 -7.56 15.64 -20.05
N ILE A 359 -8.79 15.96 -19.70
CA ILE A 359 -9.24 17.33 -19.42
C ILE A 359 -9.58 17.42 -17.94
N PRO A 360 -9.00 18.38 -17.18
CA PRO A 360 -9.36 18.60 -15.80
C PRO A 360 -10.81 19.11 -15.69
N SER A 361 -11.55 18.65 -14.68
CA SER A 361 -12.92 19.12 -14.48
C SER A 361 -13.25 19.38 -13.02
N TRP A 362 -14.04 20.44 -12.78
CA TRP A 362 -14.53 20.79 -11.47
C TRP A 362 -15.50 19.74 -10.92
N ARG A 363 -16.27 19.08 -11.79
CA ARG A 363 -17.11 17.94 -11.41
C ARG A 363 -16.29 16.80 -10.83
N ARG A 364 -15.10 16.50 -11.38
CA ARG A 364 -14.19 15.47 -10.87
C ARG A 364 -13.58 15.87 -9.53
N ILE A 365 -13.24 17.15 -9.38
CA ILE A 365 -12.79 17.71 -8.10
C ILE A 365 -13.90 17.57 -7.05
N CYS A 366 -15.13 18.00 -7.32
CA CYS A 366 -16.26 17.78 -6.41
C CYS A 366 -16.45 16.30 -6.05
N LYS A 367 -16.31 15.39 -7.01
CA LYS A 367 -16.40 13.95 -6.76
C LYS A 367 -15.34 13.46 -5.78
N THR A 368 -14.14 14.00 -5.85
CA THR A 368 -13.03 13.70 -4.92
C THR A 368 -13.38 14.18 -3.52
N LEU A 369 -13.85 15.41 -3.38
CA LEU A 369 -14.22 16.03 -2.10
C LEU A 369 -15.42 15.32 -1.45
N ILE A 370 -16.50 15.09 -2.20
CA ILE A 370 -17.71 14.41 -1.71
C ILE A 370 -17.42 12.99 -1.23
N LYS A 371 -16.47 12.30 -1.90
CA LYS A 371 -16.08 10.95 -1.54
C LYS A 371 -15.06 10.87 -0.41
N ASN A 372 -14.58 12.00 0.07
CA ASN A 372 -13.46 12.09 0.99
C ASN A 372 -12.27 11.21 0.49
N ASP A 373 -11.94 11.36 -0.80
CA ASP A 373 -10.85 10.61 -1.43
C ASP A 373 -9.52 11.29 -1.09
N PHE A 374 -9.01 11.02 0.10
CA PHE A 374 -7.80 11.63 0.66
C PHE A 374 -6.60 11.56 -0.31
N TRP A 375 -6.41 10.43 -0.97
CA TRP A 375 -5.34 10.25 -1.95
C TRP A 375 -5.63 10.86 -3.33
N CYS A 376 -6.77 11.50 -3.51
CA CYS A 376 -7.22 12.08 -4.76
C CYS A 376 -7.15 11.10 -5.97
N ARG A 377 -7.38 9.81 -5.71
CA ARG A 377 -7.36 8.75 -6.76
C ARG A 377 -8.41 8.99 -7.84
N THR A 378 -9.52 9.63 -7.47
CA THR A 378 -10.59 10.04 -8.40
C THR A 378 -10.10 11.04 -9.45
N LEU A 379 -9.10 11.86 -9.14
CA LEU A 379 -8.51 12.81 -10.09
C LEU A 379 -7.66 12.08 -11.15
N SER A 380 -7.37 10.80 -10.95
CA SER A 380 -6.52 9.97 -11.83
C SER A 380 -5.14 10.60 -12.10
N PHE A 381 -4.68 11.41 -11.15
CA PHE A 381 -3.44 12.14 -11.21
C PHE A 381 -2.37 11.42 -10.40
N SER A 382 -1.19 11.24 -11.00
CA SER A 382 0.00 10.78 -10.30
C SER A 382 1.14 11.73 -10.65
N PRO A 383 1.77 12.40 -9.68
CA PRO A 383 2.91 13.29 -9.93
C PRO A 383 4.08 12.57 -10.61
N ASN A 384 4.14 11.25 -10.52
CA ASN A 384 5.19 10.41 -11.11
C ASN A 384 4.90 9.97 -12.56
N LYS A 385 3.93 10.60 -13.27
CA LYS A 385 3.57 10.27 -14.67
C LYS A 385 4.01 11.29 -15.74
N PRO A 386 5.15 11.98 -15.68
CA PRO A 386 5.49 12.96 -16.73
C PRO A 386 5.76 12.32 -18.10
N ARG A 387 6.56 11.24 -18.16
CA ARG A 387 7.03 10.65 -19.42
C ARG A 387 6.00 9.86 -20.23
N HIS A 388 4.98 9.30 -19.58
CA HIS A 388 3.93 8.56 -20.33
C HIS A 388 2.96 9.48 -21.02
N TYR A 389 2.77 10.64 -20.44
CA TYR A 389 1.88 11.62 -20.97
C TYR A 389 2.51 12.30 -22.20
N GLU A 390 3.77 12.61 -22.16
CA GLU A 390 4.50 13.14 -23.33
C GLU A 390 4.45 12.14 -24.50
N ARG A 391 4.65 10.85 -24.25
CA ARG A 391 4.49 9.80 -25.26
C ARG A 391 3.04 9.62 -25.73
N TYR A 392 2.06 9.81 -24.84
CA TYR A 392 0.65 9.78 -25.21
C TYR A 392 0.28 10.99 -26.08
N LEU A 393 0.70 12.20 -25.70
CA LEU A 393 0.51 13.41 -26.51
C LEU A 393 1.15 13.26 -27.90
N GLN A 394 2.35 12.73 -27.96
CA GLN A 394 3.05 12.51 -29.20
C GLN A 394 2.29 11.53 -30.11
N ARG A 395 1.86 10.38 -29.56
CA ARG A 395 1.01 9.41 -30.28
C ARG A 395 -0.35 10.00 -30.69
N MET A 396 -0.98 10.80 -29.86
CA MET A 396 -2.25 11.44 -30.20
C MET A 396 -2.07 12.52 -31.25
N LYS A 397 -0.94 13.23 -31.23
CA LYS A 397 -0.58 14.19 -32.29
C LYS A 397 -0.33 13.50 -33.62
N GLU A 398 0.36 12.37 -33.60
CA GLU A 398 0.58 11.52 -34.78
C GLU A 398 -0.73 10.95 -35.32
N ARG A 399 -1.59 10.39 -34.48
CA ARG A 399 -2.91 9.90 -34.89
C ARG A 399 -3.85 10.99 -35.42
N ARG A 400 -3.84 12.18 -34.82
CA ARG A 400 -4.63 13.32 -35.32
C ARG A 400 -4.15 13.77 -36.71
N LYS A 401 -2.83 13.70 -36.94
CA LYS A 401 -2.24 13.92 -38.27
C LYS A 401 -2.68 12.86 -39.30
N GLU A 402 -2.62 11.57 -38.90
CA GLU A 402 -3.08 10.44 -39.70
C GLU A 402 -4.59 10.54 -40.04
N TRP A 403 -5.39 11.07 -39.10
CA TRP A 403 -6.83 11.26 -39.31
C TRP A 403 -7.21 12.57 -39.96
N GLY A 404 -6.23 13.40 -40.35
CA GLY A 404 -6.48 14.69 -40.99
C GLY A 404 -7.21 15.73 -40.16
N ILE A 405 -7.10 15.62 -38.80
CA ILE A 405 -7.79 16.49 -37.83
C ILE A 405 -6.89 17.67 -37.39
N LEU A 406 -5.66 17.72 -37.90
CA LEU A 406 -4.69 18.81 -37.69
C LEU A 406 -3.97 19.07 -39.02
#